data_24f1a3a651478a786373c610e58fe9e8
#
_entry.id   24f1a3a651478a786373c610e58fe9e8
#
_cell.length_a   1.000
_cell.length_b   1.000
_cell.length_c   1.000
_cell.angle_alpha   90.00
_cell.angle_beta   90.00
_cell.angle_gamma   90.00
#
_symmetry.space_group_name_H-M   'P 1'
#
loop_
_entity.id
_entity.type
_entity.pdbx_description
1 polymer ?
#
loop_
_entity_poly.entity_id
_entity_poly.type
_entity_poly.pdbx_seq_one_letter_code
_entity_poly.pdbx_strand_id
1 'polypeptide(L)'
;MNRTERLLTWSLCGNLALGTIFLGGWLGPNVQTSFNPWISQPAVAETARVHPLAAVIGSVTLGERVFVAPAASVRGDEGQNIYVGDESNVQDGVVIHGLETFESGEELFDNEVEVNGTKFSVYVGKHVSLAHQSQVHGPARIGDDTFIGMQALVFRSELGNRVVVEPGAKIIGVKIASDRYVPALSIVTNQIEADALPYITDEYPYKNLNQAVVHVNTQLADSRHSKQTTKLR
;
A
#
# COMPACT_ATOMS: atom_id res chain seq x y z
N MET A 1 13.32 -51.55 -2.82
CA MET A 1 12.71 -50.30 -3.30
C MET A 1 13.55 -49.76 -4.46
N ASN A 2 12.98 -49.72 -5.64
CA ASN A 2 13.68 -49.42 -6.89
C ASN A 2 13.90 -47.90 -7.02
N ARG A 3 14.98 -47.47 -7.69
CA ARG A 3 15.36 -46.04 -7.84
C ARG A 3 14.28 -45.18 -8.47
N THR A 4 13.38 -45.78 -9.23
CA THR A 4 12.22 -45.15 -9.85
C THR A 4 11.11 -44.79 -8.87
N GLU A 5 10.91 -45.56 -7.81
CA GLU A 5 9.89 -45.26 -6.78
C GLU A 5 10.29 -44.09 -5.88
N ARG A 6 11.59 -43.86 -5.67
CA ARG A 6 12.09 -42.70 -4.91
C ARG A 6 11.92 -41.38 -5.65
N LEU A 7 11.98 -41.38 -6.99
CA LEU A 7 11.77 -40.16 -7.78
C LEU A 7 10.28 -39.76 -7.88
N LEU A 8 9.37 -40.74 -7.87
CA LEU A 8 7.91 -40.49 -7.89
C LEU A 8 7.41 -39.95 -6.56
N THR A 9 7.97 -40.38 -5.42
CA THR A 9 7.57 -39.85 -4.10
C THR A 9 8.04 -38.42 -3.87
N TRP A 10 9.19 -38.01 -4.40
CA TRP A 10 9.66 -36.63 -4.32
C TRP A 10 8.87 -35.66 -5.24
N SER A 11 8.42 -36.14 -6.41
CA SER A 11 7.62 -35.37 -7.35
C SER A 11 6.20 -35.06 -6.79
N LEU A 12 5.61 -36.02 -6.08
CA LEU A 12 4.27 -35.84 -5.47
C LEU A 12 4.29 -34.90 -4.26
N CYS A 13 5.33 -34.94 -3.43
CA CYS A 13 5.46 -34.02 -2.30
C CYS A 13 5.81 -32.58 -2.77
N GLY A 14 6.60 -32.43 -3.83
CA GLY A 14 6.93 -31.09 -4.37
C GLY A 14 5.72 -30.39 -5.00
N ASN A 15 4.84 -31.12 -5.64
CA ASN A 15 3.64 -30.53 -6.27
C ASN A 15 2.52 -30.19 -5.25
N LEU A 16 2.45 -30.88 -4.12
CA LEU A 16 1.52 -30.53 -3.03
C LEU A 16 1.94 -29.26 -2.29
N ALA A 17 3.23 -28.99 -2.15
CA ALA A 17 3.73 -27.76 -1.55
C ALA A 17 3.52 -26.53 -2.46
N LEU A 18 3.60 -26.68 -3.77
CA LEU A 18 3.31 -25.61 -4.74
C LEU A 18 1.81 -25.28 -4.85
N GLY A 19 0.93 -26.23 -4.63
CA GLY A 19 -0.53 -26.02 -4.72
C GLY A 19 -1.13 -25.24 -3.55
N THR A 20 -0.46 -25.19 -2.40
CA THR A 20 -0.94 -24.47 -1.20
C THR A 20 -0.46 -23.02 -1.13
N ILE A 21 0.52 -22.63 -1.95
CA ILE A 21 1.11 -21.26 -1.93
C ILE A 21 0.25 -20.25 -2.70
N PHE A 22 -0.70 -20.69 -3.53
CA PHE A 22 -1.48 -19.80 -4.42
C PHE A 22 -2.87 -19.39 -3.91
N LEU A 23 -3.25 -19.67 -2.66
CA LEU A 23 -4.59 -19.37 -2.15
C LEU A 23 -4.73 -18.08 -1.33
N GLY A 24 -3.67 -17.34 -1.13
CA GLY A 24 -3.69 -16.00 -0.51
C GLY A 24 -2.53 -15.20 -1.06
N GLY A 25 -2.65 -13.91 -1.31
CA GLY A 25 -1.56 -13.06 -1.82
C GLY A 25 -0.22 -13.38 -1.15
N TRP A 26 0.89 -12.97 -1.76
CA TRP A 26 2.21 -13.19 -1.16
C TRP A 26 2.32 -12.37 0.13
N LEU A 27 1.97 -12.98 1.25
CA LEU A 27 2.21 -12.45 2.58
C LEU A 27 3.47 -13.13 3.12
N GLY A 28 4.57 -12.39 3.19
CA GLY A 28 5.83 -12.99 3.56
C GLY A 28 6.77 -12.09 4.37
N PRO A 29 7.74 -12.70 5.05
CA PRO A 29 8.76 -11.93 5.75
C PRO A 29 9.67 -11.20 4.76
N ASN A 30 10.31 -10.11 5.23
CA ASN A 30 11.47 -9.57 4.56
C ASN A 30 12.68 -10.49 4.70
N VAL A 31 13.67 -10.27 3.87
CA VAL A 31 15.00 -10.86 4.06
C VAL A 31 15.82 -9.98 5.03
N GLN A 32 16.71 -10.59 5.79
CA GLN A 32 17.64 -9.86 6.66
C GLN A 32 18.74 -9.23 5.80
N THR A 33 19.03 -7.95 6.05
CA THR A 33 20.07 -7.17 5.36
C THR A 33 20.85 -6.33 6.36
N SER A 34 21.92 -5.66 5.90
CA SER A 34 22.67 -4.70 6.74
C SER A 34 21.86 -3.45 7.11
N PHE A 35 20.89 -3.07 6.27
CA PHE A 35 19.99 -1.94 6.47
C PHE A 35 18.63 -2.35 7.08
N ASN A 36 18.36 -3.64 7.21
CA ASN A 36 17.21 -4.16 7.94
C ASN A 36 17.60 -5.49 8.62
N PRO A 37 18.19 -5.42 9.83
CA PRO A 37 18.67 -6.61 10.53
C PRO A 37 17.56 -7.46 11.16
N TRP A 38 16.33 -6.99 11.16
CA TRP A 38 15.19 -7.70 11.72
C TRP A 38 14.39 -8.39 10.62
N ILE A 39 13.84 -9.55 10.95
CA ILE A 39 12.86 -10.25 10.11
C ILE A 39 11.48 -9.94 10.66
N SER A 40 10.67 -9.27 9.87
CA SER A 40 9.30 -8.90 10.17
C SER A 40 8.33 -9.60 9.22
N GLN A 41 7.09 -9.78 9.67
CA GLN A 41 6.01 -10.30 8.83
C GLN A 41 4.84 -9.30 8.84
N PRO A 42 4.04 -9.26 7.76
CA PRO A 42 2.87 -8.41 7.71
C PRO A 42 1.86 -8.73 8.82
N ALA A 43 1.39 -7.68 9.51
CA ALA A 43 0.26 -7.73 10.41
C ALA A 43 -0.99 -7.29 9.64
N VAL A 44 -1.89 -8.22 9.37
CA VAL A 44 -3.09 -7.99 8.56
C VAL A 44 -4.33 -8.18 9.42
N ALA A 45 -5.19 -7.16 9.50
CA ALA A 45 -6.44 -7.26 10.23
C ALA A 45 -7.35 -8.37 9.64
N GLU A 46 -8.17 -9.00 10.47
CA GLU A 46 -8.99 -10.15 10.06
C GLU A 46 -9.98 -9.80 8.93
N THR A 47 -10.46 -8.56 8.91
CA THR A 47 -11.41 -8.05 7.91
C THR A 47 -10.74 -7.50 6.65
N ALA A 48 -9.41 -7.32 6.66
CA ALA A 48 -8.69 -6.93 5.46
C ALA A 48 -8.69 -8.03 4.40
N ARG A 49 -8.59 -7.64 3.14
CA ARG A 49 -8.54 -8.57 1.99
C ARG A 49 -7.35 -8.25 1.10
N VAL A 50 -6.47 -9.22 0.97
CA VAL A 50 -5.33 -9.16 0.06
C VAL A 50 -5.60 -10.11 -1.10
N HIS A 51 -5.60 -9.56 -2.32
CA HIS A 51 -5.81 -10.36 -3.51
C HIS A 51 -4.66 -11.36 -3.72
N PRO A 52 -4.92 -12.61 -4.17
CA PRO A 52 -3.86 -13.62 -4.38
C PRO A 52 -2.70 -13.22 -5.28
N LEU A 53 -2.89 -12.24 -6.16
CA LEU A 53 -1.83 -11.70 -7.03
C LEU A 53 -1.16 -10.44 -6.47
N ALA A 54 -1.45 -10.06 -5.23
CA ALA A 54 -0.76 -8.96 -4.56
C ALA A 54 0.42 -9.47 -3.74
N ALA A 55 1.40 -8.61 -3.47
CA ALA A 55 2.52 -8.88 -2.58
C ALA A 55 2.52 -7.91 -1.39
N VAL A 56 2.58 -8.45 -0.16
CA VAL A 56 2.74 -7.69 1.08
C VAL A 56 3.89 -8.33 1.86
N ILE A 57 4.98 -7.58 2.05
CA ILE A 57 6.25 -8.14 2.50
C ILE A 57 6.80 -7.33 3.68
N GLY A 58 7.29 -8.04 4.70
CA GLY A 58 8.06 -7.44 5.80
C GLY A 58 7.22 -6.66 6.80
N SER A 59 7.75 -5.55 7.30
CA SER A 59 7.13 -4.70 8.32
C SER A 59 5.98 -3.88 7.72
N VAL A 60 4.82 -4.49 7.55
CA VAL A 60 3.59 -3.88 7.03
C VAL A 60 2.44 -4.13 7.99
N THR A 61 1.64 -3.11 8.25
CA THR A 61 0.38 -3.22 9.01
C THR A 61 -0.78 -2.79 8.11
N LEU A 62 -1.75 -3.69 7.91
CA LEU A 62 -3.00 -3.39 7.22
C LEU A 62 -4.15 -3.36 8.23
N GLY A 63 -4.85 -2.22 8.30
CA GLY A 63 -6.00 -2.01 9.18
C GLY A 63 -7.25 -2.77 8.75
N GLU A 64 -8.35 -2.54 9.47
CA GLU A 64 -9.63 -3.18 9.24
C GLU A 64 -10.20 -2.78 7.87
N ARG A 65 -10.79 -3.78 7.18
CA ARG A 65 -11.45 -3.60 5.88
C ARG A 65 -10.58 -2.95 4.79
N VAL A 66 -9.24 -3.04 4.94
CA VAL A 66 -8.32 -2.67 3.86
C VAL A 66 -8.46 -3.64 2.71
N PHE A 67 -8.57 -3.13 1.49
CA PHE A 67 -8.57 -3.95 0.27
C PHE A 67 -7.26 -3.72 -0.50
N VAL A 68 -6.52 -4.81 -0.77
CA VAL A 68 -5.32 -4.80 -1.61
C VAL A 68 -5.60 -5.58 -2.88
N ALA A 69 -5.63 -4.88 -4.01
CA ALA A 69 -6.03 -5.37 -5.32
C ALA A 69 -4.91 -6.16 -6.04
N PRO A 70 -5.21 -6.81 -7.19
CA PRO A 70 -4.21 -7.55 -7.97
C PRO A 70 -2.99 -6.73 -8.35
N ALA A 71 -1.82 -7.35 -8.38
CA ALA A 71 -0.53 -6.75 -8.75
C ALA A 71 -0.08 -5.56 -7.90
N ALA A 72 -0.78 -5.24 -6.80
CA ALA A 72 -0.30 -4.27 -5.83
C ALA A 72 0.89 -4.85 -5.05
N SER A 73 1.85 -3.98 -4.72
CA SER A 73 3.07 -4.33 -3.98
C SER A 73 3.26 -3.39 -2.80
N VAL A 74 3.19 -3.93 -1.57
CA VAL A 74 3.44 -3.20 -0.32
C VAL A 74 4.65 -3.83 0.35
N ARG A 75 5.79 -3.15 0.35
CA ARG A 75 7.07 -3.71 0.80
C ARG A 75 7.66 -2.91 1.95
N GLY A 76 7.53 -3.41 3.17
CA GLY A 76 8.17 -2.93 4.38
C GLY A 76 9.46 -3.72 4.69
N ASP A 77 10.33 -3.86 3.70
CA ASP A 77 11.57 -4.64 3.76
C ASP A 77 12.82 -3.77 4.00
N GLU A 78 12.66 -2.46 4.19
CA GLU A 78 13.76 -1.52 4.44
C GLU A 78 13.70 -0.85 5.83
N GLY A 79 13.18 -1.56 6.83
CA GLY A 79 13.27 -1.17 8.24
C GLY A 79 11.94 -0.81 8.88
N GLN A 80 11.63 0.48 9.05
CA GLN A 80 10.43 0.93 9.75
C GLN A 80 9.13 0.52 9.04
N ASN A 81 8.05 0.46 9.84
CA ASN A 81 6.76 -0.05 9.40
C ASN A 81 6.13 0.79 8.27
N ILE A 82 5.44 0.11 7.35
CA ILE A 82 4.45 0.69 6.45
C ILE A 82 3.07 0.44 7.06
N TYR A 83 2.34 1.49 7.36
CA TYR A 83 0.98 1.41 7.90
C TYR A 83 -0.05 1.83 6.86
N VAL A 84 -1.11 1.04 6.70
CA VAL A 84 -2.28 1.37 5.88
C VAL A 84 -3.51 1.30 6.77
N GLY A 85 -4.14 2.44 7.01
CA GLY A 85 -5.26 2.61 7.94
C GLY A 85 -6.57 2.01 7.44
N ASP A 86 -7.52 1.91 8.38
CA ASP A 86 -8.81 1.25 8.17
C ASP A 86 -9.56 1.78 6.95
N GLU A 87 -10.27 0.89 6.26
CA GLU A 87 -11.11 1.18 5.09
C GLU A 87 -10.37 1.83 3.91
N SER A 88 -9.04 1.83 3.94
CA SER A 88 -8.23 2.28 2.81
C SER A 88 -8.11 1.20 1.75
N ASN A 89 -7.78 1.61 0.52
CA ASN A 89 -7.63 0.67 -0.57
C ASN A 89 -6.35 0.92 -1.37
N VAL A 90 -5.69 -0.17 -1.73
CA VAL A 90 -4.46 -0.23 -2.52
C VAL A 90 -4.82 -0.92 -3.83
N GLN A 91 -5.10 -0.12 -4.86
CA GLN A 91 -5.66 -0.63 -6.11
C GLN A 91 -4.61 -1.30 -7.00
N ASP A 92 -5.04 -1.77 -8.18
CA ASP A 92 -4.21 -2.58 -9.07
C ASP A 92 -2.90 -1.91 -9.44
N GLY A 93 -1.79 -2.63 -9.25
CA GLY A 93 -0.47 -2.16 -9.62
C GLY A 93 0.10 -1.01 -8.78
N VAL A 94 -0.53 -0.66 -7.67
CA VAL A 94 0.01 0.33 -6.72
C VAL A 94 1.29 -0.21 -6.09
N VAL A 95 2.28 0.68 -5.91
CA VAL A 95 3.50 0.38 -5.17
C VAL A 95 3.58 1.27 -3.94
N ILE A 96 3.73 0.65 -2.76
CA ILE A 96 4.08 1.33 -1.51
C ILE A 96 5.41 0.77 -1.04
N HIS A 97 6.40 1.65 -0.87
CA HIS A 97 7.75 1.28 -0.45
C HIS A 97 8.40 2.43 0.32
N GLY A 98 9.36 2.13 1.18
CA GLY A 98 10.15 3.12 1.91
C GLY A 98 11.56 3.29 1.34
N LEU A 99 12.33 4.15 1.99
CA LEU A 99 13.79 4.13 1.95
C LEU A 99 14.28 3.33 3.16
N GLU A 100 15.54 2.92 3.12
CA GLU A 100 16.19 2.33 4.29
C GLU A 100 16.10 3.27 5.49
N THR A 101 15.65 2.75 6.62
CA THR A 101 15.51 3.52 7.87
C THR A 101 16.61 3.21 8.87
N PHE A 102 17.53 2.31 8.53
CA PHE A 102 18.72 1.99 9.29
C PHE A 102 19.92 1.82 8.37
N GLU A 103 21.09 2.18 8.86
CA GLU A 103 22.37 1.88 8.22
C GLU A 103 23.40 1.50 9.29
N SER A 104 24.02 0.34 9.16
CA SER A 104 25.01 -0.18 10.11
C SER A 104 24.54 -0.20 11.57
N GLY A 105 23.24 -0.33 11.81
CA GLY A 105 22.61 -0.36 13.14
C GLY A 105 22.19 1.02 13.67
N GLU A 106 22.46 2.09 12.95
CA GLU A 106 22.04 3.45 13.27
C GLU A 106 20.75 3.80 12.53
N GLU A 107 19.83 4.51 13.20
CA GLU A 107 18.55 4.95 12.64
C GLU A 107 18.73 6.17 11.74
N LEU A 108 18.09 6.14 10.57
CA LEU A 108 18.10 7.22 9.58
C LEU A 108 16.81 8.05 9.69
N PHE A 109 16.77 8.98 10.63
CA PHE A 109 15.58 9.80 10.94
C PHE A 109 15.01 10.57 9.74
N ASP A 110 15.84 10.94 8.77
CA ASP A 110 15.41 11.65 7.55
C ASP A 110 14.60 10.76 6.60
N ASN A 111 14.62 9.45 6.83
CA ASN A 111 13.89 8.47 6.03
C ASN A 111 12.61 7.97 6.72
N GLU A 112 12.14 8.68 7.75
CA GLU A 112 10.97 8.33 8.55
C GLU A 112 9.97 9.48 8.62
N VAL A 113 8.72 9.14 8.87
CA VAL A 113 7.67 10.08 9.30
C VAL A 113 7.18 9.68 10.69
N GLU A 114 6.86 10.67 11.51
CA GLU A 114 6.31 10.43 12.84
C GLU A 114 4.82 10.78 12.89
N VAL A 115 4.02 9.85 13.41
CA VAL A 115 2.58 10.04 13.62
C VAL A 115 2.24 9.60 15.05
N ASN A 116 1.76 10.52 15.86
CA ASN A 116 1.40 10.28 17.27
C ASN A 116 2.51 9.60 18.09
N GLY A 117 3.76 10.01 17.90
CA GLY A 117 4.92 9.48 18.60
C GLY A 117 5.40 8.12 18.10
N THR A 118 4.84 7.61 17.01
CA THR A 118 5.28 6.37 16.36
C THR A 118 5.89 6.68 14.99
N LYS A 119 7.00 6.02 14.68
CA LYS A 119 7.74 6.18 13.43
C LYS A 119 7.32 5.17 12.38
N PHE A 120 7.29 5.64 11.14
CA PHE A 120 6.93 4.83 9.96
C PHE A 120 7.84 5.19 8.79
N SER A 121 8.12 4.23 7.94
CA SER A 121 8.71 4.54 6.62
C SER A 121 7.65 5.14 5.68
N VAL A 122 6.41 4.62 5.74
CA VAL A 122 5.22 5.17 5.08
C VAL A 122 4.01 5.04 5.99
N TYR A 123 3.27 6.13 6.16
CA TYR A 123 1.99 6.13 6.85
C TYR A 123 0.88 6.52 5.89
N VAL A 124 -0.11 5.66 5.76
CA VAL A 124 -1.36 5.92 5.03
C VAL A 124 -2.50 5.91 6.05
N GLY A 125 -3.24 7.01 6.14
CA GLY A 125 -4.35 7.19 7.07
C GLY A 125 -5.55 6.31 6.75
N LYS A 126 -6.71 6.64 7.34
CA LYS A 126 -7.97 5.93 7.12
C LYS A 126 -8.70 6.45 5.90
N HIS A 127 -9.53 5.59 5.29
CA HIS A 127 -10.34 5.94 4.13
C HIS A 127 -9.52 6.55 2.99
N VAL A 128 -8.30 6.09 2.78
CA VAL A 128 -7.43 6.56 1.70
C VAL A 128 -7.58 5.66 0.49
N SER A 129 -7.76 6.26 -0.68
CA SER A 129 -7.73 5.52 -1.95
C SER A 129 -6.41 5.77 -2.66
N LEU A 130 -5.62 4.70 -2.83
CA LEU A 130 -4.47 4.69 -3.73
C LEU A 130 -4.93 4.06 -5.05
N ALA A 131 -5.19 4.90 -6.06
CA ALA A 131 -5.76 4.45 -7.32
C ALA A 131 -4.72 3.77 -8.22
N HIS A 132 -5.20 3.06 -9.23
CA HIS A 132 -4.41 2.17 -10.08
C HIS A 132 -3.04 2.73 -10.48
N GLN A 133 -1.99 1.93 -10.28
CA GLN A 133 -0.60 2.26 -10.64
C GLN A 133 -0.04 3.53 -9.96
N SER A 134 -0.69 4.06 -8.93
CA SER A 134 -0.07 5.12 -8.14
C SER A 134 1.11 4.57 -7.33
N GLN A 135 2.01 5.48 -6.94
CA GLN A 135 3.19 5.13 -6.15
C GLN A 135 3.30 6.03 -4.92
N VAL A 136 3.50 5.42 -3.77
CA VAL A 136 3.85 6.12 -2.53
C VAL A 136 5.19 5.59 -2.07
N HIS A 137 6.20 6.45 -2.08
CA HIS A 137 7.55 6.08 -1.68
C HIS A 137 8.02 6.97 -0.52
N GLY A 138 8.39 6.32 0.56
CA GLY A 138 8.81 6.97 1.80
C GLY A 138 10.09 7.81 1.71
N PRO A 139 10.33 8.60 2.78
CA PRO A 139 9.42 8.85 3.89
C PRO A 139 8.16 9.57 3.40
N ALA A 140 6.99 9.03 3.72
CA ALA A 140 5.74 9.61 3.24
C ALA A 140 4.60 9.46 4.26
N ARG A 141 3.78 10.51 4.38
CA ARG A 141 2.56 10.50 5.15
C ARG A 141 1.40 10.91 4.27
N ILE A 142 0.35 10.09 4.24
CA ILE A 142 -0.93 10.42 3.59
C ILE A 142 -1.98 10.53 4.69
N GLY A 143 -2.60 11.69 4.82
CA GLY A 143 -3.66 11.92 5.81
C GLY A 143 -4.97 11.24 5.43
N ASP A 144 -5.90 11.24 6.38
CA ASP A 144 -7.20 10.58 6.24
C ASP A 144 -8.04 11.16 5.09
N ASP A 145 -8.97 10.35 4.58
CA ASP A 145 -9.94 10.73 3.55
C ASP A 145 -9.33 11.26 2.23
N THR A 146 -8.09 10.87 1.93
CA THR A 146 -7.29 11.37 0.80
C THR A 146 -7.39 10.43 -0.41
N PHE A 147 -7.44 11.00 -1.60
CA PHE A 147 -7.42 10.28 -2.87
C PHE A 147 -6.11 10.53 -3.62
N ILE A 148 -5.39 9.47 -3.92
CA ILE A 148 -4.20 9.50 -4.78
C ILE A 148 -4.58 8.92 -6.14
N GLY A 149 -4.63 9.78 -7.16
CA GLY A 149 -5.07 9.46 -8.51
C GLY A 149 -4.18 8.45 -9.23
N MET A 150 -4.73 7.88 -10.31
CA MET A 150 -4.04 6.89 -11.12
C MET A 150 -2.69 7.41 -11.61
N GLN A 151 -1.64 6.58 -11.52
CA GLN A 151 -0.27 6.92 -11.96
C GLN A 151 0.35 8.15 -11.27
N ALA A 152 -0.25 8.64 -10.18
CA ALA A 152 0.36 9.70 -9.39
C ALA A 152 1.54 9.15 -8.58
N LEU A 153 2.51 10.04 -8.28
CA LEU A 153 3.66 9.75 -7.44
C LEU A 153 3.66 10.66 -6.22
N VAL A 154 3.77 10.07 -5.04
CA VAL A 154 4.08 10.76 -3.79
C VAL A 154 5.42 10.25 -3.29
N PHE A 155 6.44 11.11 -3.27
CA PHE A 155 7.81 10.75 -2.87
C PHE A 155 8.35 11.75 -1.85
N ARG A 156 8.80 11.25 -0.69
CA ARG A 156 9.36 12.06 0.41
C ARG A 156 8.47 13.25 0.78
N SER A 157 7.16 13.02 0.92
CA SER A 157 6.17 14.10 1.06
C SER A 157 5.12 13.76 2.09
N GLU A 158 4.55 14.79 2.70
CA GLU A 158 3.45 14.66 3.65
C GLU A 158 2.20 15.35 3.12
N LEU A 159 1.10 14.63 3.03
CA LEU A 159 -0.21 15.14 2.65
C LEU A 159 -1.13 15.19 3.88
N GLY A 160 -1.80 16.31 4.06
CA GLY A 160 -2.85 16.46 5.07
C GLY A 160 -4.08 15.60 4.75
N ASN A 161 -5.15 15.83 5.51
CA ASN A 161 -6.40 15.10 5.32
C ASN A 161 -7.23 15.69 4.16
N ARG A 162 -8.08 14.88 3.54
CA ARG A 162 -9.00 15.29 2.47
C ARG A 162 -8.26 15.98 1.32
N VAL A 163 -7.12 15.43 0.93
CA VAL A 163 -6.39 15.89 -0.24
C VAL A 163 -6.82 15.05 -1.45
N VAL A 164 -7.04 15.70 -2.60
CA VAL A 164 -7.26 14.99 -3.86
C VAL A 164 -6.06 15.23 -4.76
N VAL A 165 -5.31 14.16 -5.06
CA VAL A 165 -4.25 14.18 -6.07
C VAL A 165 -4.84 13.63 -7.36
N GLU A 166 -4.94 14.46 -8.38
CA GLU A 166 -5.49 14.06 -9.67
C GLU A 166 -4.51 13.18 -10.47
N PRO A 167 -4.98 12.44 -11.49
CA PRO A 167 -4.17 11.46 -12.20
C PRO A 167 -2.86 12.03 -12.77
N GLY A 168 -1.79 11.25 -12.63
CA GLY A 168 -0.48 11.54 -13.18
C GLY A 168 0.30 12.67 -12.51
N ALA A 169 -0.24 13.29 -11.46
CA ALA A 169 0.48 14.32 -10.70
C ALA A 169 1.66 13.73 -9.92
N LYS A 170 2.72 14.52 -9.74
CA LYS A 170 3.92 14.12 -8.98
C LYS A 170 4.18 15.11 -7.86
N ILE A 171 4.32 14.60 -6.65
CA ILE A 171 4.54 15.34 -5.42
C ILE A 171 5.85 14.85 -4.81
N ILE A 172 6.84 15.74 -4.72
CA ILE A 172 8.20 15.35 -4.36
C ILE A 172 8.77 16.33 -3.33
N GLY A 173 9.07 15.84 -2.13
CA GLY A 173 9.81 16.58 -1.08
C GLY A 173 9.04 17.75 -0.46
N VAL A 174 7.72 17.74 -0.46
CA VAL A 174 6.89 18.85 0.03
C VAL A 174 5.80 18.39 1.00
N LYS A 175 5.22 19.35 1.74
CA LYS A 175 4.06 19.15 2.59
C LYS A 175 2.85 19.85 1.96
N ILE A 176 1.75 19.11 1.77
CA ILE A 176 0.49 19.64 1.26
C ILE A 176 -0.50 19.74 2.41
N ALA A 177 -1.08 20.91 2.60
CA ALA A 177 -2.10 21.15 3.62
C ALA A 177 -3.40 20.38 3.32
N SER A 178 -4.22 20.16 4.37
CA SER A 178 -5.53 19.54 4.20
C SER A 178 -6.44 20.36 3.29
N ASP A 179 -7.46 19.70 2.71
CA ASP A 179 -8.49 20.31 1.88
C ASP A 179 -7.98 20.97 0.59
N ARG A 180 -6.89 20.43 0.05
CA ARG A 180 -6.29 20.88 -1.20
C ARG A 180 -6.46 19.83 -2.30
N TYR A 181 -6.45 20.29 -3.57
CA TYR A 181 -6.26 19.35 -4.66
C TYR A 181 -5.03 19.70 -5.49
N VAL A 182 -4.39 18.65 -6.02
CA VAL A 182 -3.23 18.73 -6.90
C VAL A 182 -3.73 18.44 -8.31
N PRO A 183 -3.71 19.42 -9.23
CA PRO A 183 -4.24 19.24 -10.60
C PRO A 183 -3.53 18.11 -11.35
N ALA A 184 -4.26 17.48 -12.28
CA ALA A 184 -3.73 16.39 -13.09
C ALA A 184 -2.44 16.79 -13.83
N LEU A 185 -1.51 15.82 -13.89
CA LEU A 185 -0.22 15.96 -14.58
C LEU A 185 0.70 17.06 -14.03
N SER A 186 0.34 17.74 -12.94
CA SER A 186 1.20 18.75 -12.33
C SER A 186 2.37 18.08 -11.59
N ILE A 187 3.47 18.84 -11.47
CA ILE A 187 4.67 18.43 -10.73
C ILE A 187 4.92 19.48 -9.66
N VAL A 188 4.81 19.07 -8.39
CA VAL A 188 4.99 19.94 -7.22
C VAL A 188 6.24 19.50 -6.49
N THR A 189 7.28 20.35 -6.52
CA THR A 189 8.61 20.02 -5.98
C THR A 189 9.17 21.08 -5.03
N ASN A 190 8.42 22.15 -4.79
CA ASN A 190 8.80 23.16 -3.82
C ASN A 190 7.60 23.58 -2.95
N GLN A 191 7.88 24.06 -1.75
CA GLN A 191 6.84 24.36 -0.76
C GLN A 191 5.95 25.54 -1.15
N ILE A 192 6.49 26.52 -1.89
CA ILE A 192 5.71 27.69 -2.35
C ILE A 192 4.58 27.25 -3.29
N GLU A 193 4.89 26.34 -4.22
CA GLU A 193 3.87 25.74 -5.12
C GLU A 193 2.87 24.90 -4.34
N ALA A 194 3.33 24.10 -3.38
CA ALA A 194 2.46 23.30 -2.53
C ALA A 194 1.49 24.16 -1.70
N ASP A 195 1.96 25.28 -1.16
CA ASP A 195 1.16 26.22 -0.37
C ASP A 195 0.16 27.01 -1.24
N ALA A 196 0.45 27.15 -2.54
CA ALA A 196 -0.41 27.83 -3.52
C ALA A 196 -1.45 26.91 -4.17
N LEU A 197 -1.45 25.61 -3.88
CA LEU A 197 -2.43 24.67 -4.43
C LEU A 197 -3.87 25.10 -4.10
N PRO A 198 -4.82 24.89 -5.01
CA PRO A 198 -6.21 25.30 -4.81
C PRO A 198 -6.90 24.47 -3.72
N TYR A 199 -7.88 25.09 -3.08
CA TYR A 199 -8.75 24.44 -2.11
C TYR A 199 -9.84 23.59 -2.79
N ILE A 200 -10.22 22.50 -2.15
CA ILE A 200 -11.43 21.76 -2.50
C ILE A 200 -12.62 22.59 -2.04
N THR A 201 -13.38 23.13 -2.99
CA THR A 201 -14.60 23.92 -2.75
C THR A 201 -15.84 23.12 -3.13
N ASP A 202 -17.02 23.71 -2.90
CA ASP A 202 -18.28 23.08 -3.31
C ASP A 202 -18.41 22.90 -4.82
N GLU A 203 -17.72 23.71 -5.61
CA GLU A 203 -17.69 23.67 -7.06
C GLU A 203 -16.67 22.67 -7.62
N TYR A 204 -15.76 22.16 -6.77
CA TYR A 204 -14.75 21.20 -7.22
C TYR A 204 -15.41 19.86 -7.63
N PRO A 205 -15.26 19.42 -8.89
CA PRO A 205 -16.04 18.30 -9.43
C PRO A 205 -15.74 16.97 -8.76
N TYR A 206 -14.53 16.81 -8.17
CA TYR A 206 -14.09 15.55 -7.56
C TYR A 206 -14.12 15.57 -6.03
N LYS A 207 -14.78 16.55 -5.39
CA LYS A 207 -14.83 16.69 -3.92
C LYS A 207 -15.33 15.43 -3.18
N ASN A 208 -16.20 14.63 -3.81
CA ASN A 208 -16.75 13.40 -3.22
C ASN A 208 -16.17 12.12 -3.85
N LEU A 209 -15.15 12.24 -4.73
CA LEU A 209 -14.61 11.09 -5.46
C LEU A 209 -14.08 10.02 -4.50
N ASN A 210 -13.29 10.42 -3.51
CA ASN A 210 -12.70 9.47 -2.57
C ASN A 210 -13.77 8.68 -1.82
N GLN A 211 -14.81 9.33 -1.32
CA GLN A 211 -15.90 8.66 -0.60
C GLN A 211 -16.57 7.57 -1.44
N ALA A 212 -16.81 7.83 -2.72
CA ALA A 212 -17.39 6.85 -3.64
C ALA A 212 -16.44 5.65 -3.86
N VAL A 213 -15.13 5.91 -4.01
CA VAL A 213 -14.12 4.86 -4.21
C VAL A 213 -13.95 4.02 -2.95
N VAL A 214 -13.88 4.62 -1.78
CA VAL A 214 -13.82 3.92 -0.48
C VAL A 214 -15.04 3.02 -0.32
N HIS A 215 -16.24 3.52 -0.58
CA HIS A 215 -17.47 2.73 -0.49
C HIS A 215 -17.42 1.45 -1.34
N VAL A 216 -16.95 1.54 -2.58
CA VAL A 216 -16.81 0.35 -3.46
C VAL A 216 -15.78 -0.64 -2.90
N ASN A 217 -14.62 -0.14 -2.48
CA ASN A 217 -13.52 -1.00 -2.05
C ASN A 217 -13.77 -1.67 -0.69
N THR A 218 -14.50 -1.01 0.22
CA THR A 218 -14.94 -1.64 1.47
C THR A 218 -15.93 -2.79 1.21
N GLN A 219 -16.81 -2.67 0.21
CA GLN A 219 -17.65 -3.79 -0.21
C GLN A 219 -16.83 -4.95 -0.78
N LEU A 220 -15.74 -4.68 -1.51
CA LEU A 220 -14.82 -5.72 -1.98
C LEU A 220 -14.10 -6.40 -0.81
N ALA A 221 -13.71 -5.64 0.23
CA ALA A 221 -13.13 -6.20 1.44
C ALA A 221 -14.12 -7.09 2.20
N ASP A 222 -15.38 -6.69 2.29
CA ASP A 222 -16.44 -7.43 2.98
C ASP A 222 -16.93 -8.66 2.19
N SER A 223 -16.71 -8.69 0.86
CA SER A 223 -17.22 -9.74 0.01
C SER A 223 -16.56 -11.10 0.32
N ARG A 224 -17.36 -12.11 0.61
CA ARG A 224 -16.90 -13.50 0.66
C ARG A 224 -16.91 -14.06 -0.75
N HIS A 225 -15.82 -14.68 -1.19
CA HIS A 225 -15.88 -15.52 -2.38
C HIS A 225 -16.96 -16.58 -2.15
N SER A 226 -18.13 -16.43 -2.77
CA SER A 226 -19.08 -17.51 -2.87
C SER A 226 -18.34 -18.66 -3.54
N LYS A 227 -18.36 -19.86 -2.93
CA LYS A 227 -17.85 -21.06 -3.59
C LYS A 227 -18.60 -21.18 -4.91
N GLN A 228 -17.97 -20.77 -6.01
CA GLN A 228 -18.47 -21.04 -7.34
C GLN A 228 -18.42 -22.55 -7.53
N THR A 229 -19.55 -23.21 -7.26
CA THR A 229 -19.82 -24.52 -7.80
C THR A 229 -20.00 -24.32 -9.31
N THR A 230 -18.90 -24.39 -10.05
CA THR A 230 -18.95 -24.46 -11.51
C THR A 230 -19.61 -25.79 -11.84
N LYS A 231 -20.92 -25.77 -12.04
CA LYS A 231 -21.58 -26.86 -12.80
C LYS A 231 -21.11 -26.71 -14.23
N LEU A 232 -20.10 -27.50 -14.61
CA LEU A 232 -19.81 -27.76 -16.02
C LEU A 232 -21.09 -28.35 -16.64
N ARG A 233 -21.67 -27.65 -17.58
CA ARG A 233 -22.69 -28.16 -18.49
C ARG A 233 -22.03 -28.74 -19.71
#